data_ae6cf2f1555a50d22f9f980b93b1e6c1
#
_entry.id   ae6cf2f1555a50d22f9f980b93b1e6c1
#
_cell.length_a   1.000
_cell.length_b   1.000
_cell.length_c   1.000
_cell.angle_alpha   90.00
_cell.angle_beta   90.00
_cell.angle_gamma   90.00
#
_symmetry.space_group_name_H-M   'P 1'
#
loop_
_entity.id
_entity.type
_entity.pdbx_description
1 polymer ?
#
loop_
_entity_poly.entity_id
_entity_poly.type
_entity_poly.pdbx_seq_one_letter_code
_entity_poly.pdbx_strand_id
1 'polypeptide(L)'
;MSKIDEITRESWILTNFPEWGTWLNEEIEEEIVAPGSVSMWWLGCTGMWVKTEGNTNICLDYWTKHGKKTKKNKLMKEQHQHQRMIGCLELQPNLRNVPCVLDPFAINKVDAILSTHHHGDHIDENVAAAVLQNCGPEVKFIGPQACVDLWTGWGVPEERCIVVKPGDVVKVGDTEIVALDSFDRTELVTAPQGTVLKGKMVQEMDL
;
A
#
# COMPACT_ATOMS: atom_id res chain seq x y z
N MET A 1 9.11 22.09 6.37
CA MET A 1 9.49 20.67 6.25
C MET A 1 8.22 19.86 6.09
N SER A 2 8.16 18.99 5.10
CA SER A 2 7.04 18.07 4.92
C SER A 2 7.17 16.91 5.93
N LYS A 3 6.08 16.14 6.13
CA LYS A 3 6.09 14.96 7.00
C LYS A 3 7.16 13.94 6.58
N ILE A 4 7.36 13.78 5.28
CA ILE A 4 8.33 12.84 4.70
C ILE A 4 9.77 13.24 5.01
N ASP A 5 10.09 14.52 5.06
CA ASP A 5 11.45 15.02 5.33
C ASP A 5 11.96 14.64 6.74
N GLU A 6 11.04 14.36 7.67
CA GLU A 6 11.36 13.99 9.05
C GLU A 6 11.53 12.47 9.24
N ILE A 7 11.17 11.67 8.25
CA ILE A 7 11.22 10.21 8.30
C ILE A 7 12.59 9.76 7.79
N THR A 8 13.36 9.09 8.66
CA THR A 8 14.65 8.47 8.32
C THR A 8 14.63 6.98 8.64
N ARG A 9 15.64 6.24 8.17
CA ARG A 9 15.78 4.83 8.52
C ARG A 9 15.88 4.63 10.02
N GLU A 10 16.61 5.50 10.71
CA GLU A 10 16.77 5.46 12.17
C GLU A 10 15.43 5.67 12.88
N SER A 11 14.63 6.65 12.46
CA SER A 11 13.32 6.88 13.05
C SER A 11 12.35 5.72 12.76
N TRP A 12 12.43 5.13 11.57
CA TRP A 12 11.62 3.98 11.20
C TRP A 12 11.97 2.73 12.02
N ILE A 13 13.25 2.39 12.17
CA ILE A 13 13.71 1.23 12.95
C ILE A 13 13.27 1.29 14.42
N LEU A 14 13.13 2.47 15.00
CA LEU A 14 12.63 2.61 16.36
C LEU A 14 11.17 2.17 16.54
N THR A 15 10.41 2.16 15.45
CA THR A 15 8.98 1.80 15.45
C THR A 15 8.69 0.50 14.73
N ASN A 16 9.50 0.15 13.75
CA ASN A 16 9.34 -1.04 12.91
C ASN A 16 10.70 -1.70 12.71
N PHE A 17 10.80 -2.97 12.95
CA PHE A 17 12.04 -3.71 12.80
C PHE A 17 11.99 -4.59 11.55
N PRO A 18 12.94 -4.47 10.59
CA PRO A 18 13.05 -5.37 9.47
C PRO A 18 13.60 -6.71 9.96
N GLU A 19 12.74 -7.68 10.19
CA GLU A 19 13.12 -8.96 10.79
C GLU A 19 14.13 -9.74 9.95
N TRP A 20 14.12 -9.52 8.63
CA TRP A 20 15.06 -10.14 7.69
C TRP A 20 16.22 -9.22 7.30
N GLY A 21 16.36 -8.06 7.93
CA GLY A 21 17.36 -7.06 7.53
C GLY A 21 17.18 -6.62 6.08
N THR A 22 18.24 -6.70 5.27
CA THR A 22 18.23 -6.34 3.84
C THR A 22 18.22 -7.55 2.90
N TRP A 23 18.12 -8.76 3.43
CA TRP A 23 18.23 -9.98 2.63
C TRP A 23 17.25 -10.03 1.46
N LEU A 24 15.97 -9.71 1.69
CA LEU A 24 14.98 -9.71 0.61
C LEU A 24 15.21 -8.57 -0.40
N ASN A 25 15.74 -7.43 0.07
CA ASN A 25 16.13 -6.35 -0.84
C ASN A 25 17.21 -6.82 -1.83
N GLU A 26 18.23 -7.52 -1.32
CA GLU A 26 19.34 -8.07 -2.10
C GLU A 26 18.84 -9.14 -3.07
N GLU A 27 17.97 -10.05 -2.61
CA GLU A 27 17.35 -11.08 -3.46
C GLU A 27 16.58 -10.46 -4.63
N ILE A 28 15.74 -9.44 -4.35
CA ILE A 28 14.98 -8.73 -5.40
C ILE A 28 15.92 -8.01 -6.38
N GLU A 29 16.97 -7.38 -5.87
CA GLU A 29 17.93 -6.63 -6.70
C GLU A 29 18.70 -7.58 -7.64
N GLU A 30 19.16 -8.71 -7.12
CA GLU A 30 19.95 -9.70 -7.86
C GLU A 30 19.13 -10.58 -8.81
N GLU A 31 17.82 -10.69 -8.62
CA GLU A 31 16.96 -11.54 -9.44
C GLU A 31 17.03 -11.15 -10.91
N ILE A 32 17.31 -12.14 -11.74
CA ILE A 32 17.27 -12.05 -13.21
C ILE A 32 16.03 -12.79 -13.70
N VAL A 33 15.00 -12.04 -14.05
CA VAL A 33 13.74 -12.61 -14.51
C VAL A 33 13.89 -13.24 -15.87
N ALA A 34 13.48 -14.52 -16.00
CA ALA A 34 13.57 -15.25 -17.26
C ALA A 34 12.65 -14.63 -18.33
N PRO A 35 13.03 -14.72 -19.63
CA PRO A 35 12.19 -14.22 -20.72
C PRO A 35 10.78 -14.80 -20.70
N GLY A 36 9.78 -13.93 -20.90
CA GLY A 36 8.36 -14.28 -20.87
C GLY A 36 7.81 -14.58 -19.48
N SER A 37 8.53 -14.18 -18.43
CA SER A 37 8.16 -14.43 -17.03
C SER A 37 8.11 -13.15 -16.23
N VAL A 38 7.56 -13.24 -15.02
CA VAL A 38 7.66 -12.22 -13.97
C VAL A 38 8.03 -12.90 -12.65
N SER A 39 8.84 -12.24 -11.83
CA SER A 39 9.10 -12.64 -10.45
C SER A 39 8.23 -11.83 -9.52
N MET A 40 7.68 -12.50 -8.50
CA MET A 40 6.77 -11.87 -7.53
C MET A 40 7.14 -12.28 -6.11
N TRP A 41 7.21 -11.32 -5.20
CA TRP A 41 7.44 -11.53 -3.77
C TRP A 41 6.28 -10.99 -2.96
N TRP A 42 5.79 -11.80 -2.04
CA TRP A 42 4.81 -11.36 -1.07
C TRP A 42 5.51 -10.69 0.12
N LEU A 43 5.21 -9.41 0.33
CA LEU A 43 5.84 -8.60 1.37
C LEU A 43 5.09 -8.62 2.71
N GLY A 44 4.06 -9.46 2.78
CA GLY A 44 3.16 -9.53 3.93
C GLY A 44 1.94 -8.63 3.80
N CYS A 45 0.86 -8.99 4.52
CA CYS A 45 -0.47 -8.40 4.35
C CYS A 45 -0.90 -8.48 2.88
N THR A 46 -1.17 -7.36 2.24
CA THR A 46 -1.48 -7.25 0.80
C THR A 46 -0.29 -6.81 -0.04
N GLY A 47 0.85 -6.54 0.61
CA GLY A 47 2.04 -6.04 -0.05
C GLY A 47 2.64 -7.04 -1.04
N MET A 48 2.94 -6.58 -2.25
CA MET A 48 3.57 -7.37 -3.30
C MET A 48 4.70 -6.57 -3.96
N TRP A 49 5.75 -7.28 -4.36
CA TRP A 49 6.74 -6.77 -5.29
C TRP A 49 6.68 -7.57 -6.58
N VAL A 50 6.71 -6.89 -7.70
CA VAL A 50 6.70 -7.50 -9.03
C VAL A 50 7.91 -7.00 -9.80
N LYS A 51 8.67 -7.92 -10.41
CA LYS A 51 9.80 -7.61 -11.29
C LYS A 51 9.60 -8.29 -12.63
N THR A 52 9.72 -7.53 -13.71
CA THR A 52 9.56 -8.03 -15.08
C THR A 52 10.87 -8.43 -15.71
N GLU A 53 10.84 -9.12 -16.87
CA GLU A 53 12.03 -9.47 -17.63
C GLU A 53 12.83 -8.25 -18.10
N GLY A 54 12.16 -7.10 -18.35
CA GLY A 54 12.79 -5.83 -18.67
C GLY A 54 13.32 -5.08 -17.44
N ASN A 55 13.33 -5.74 -16.28
CA ASN A 55 13.80 -5.19 -15.01
C ASN A 55 12.98 -3.97 -14.51
N THR A 56 11.68 -3.92 -14.88
CA THR A 56 10.73 -2.99 -14.26
C THR A 56 10.32 -3.53 -12.89
N ASN A 57 10.42 -2.69 -11.87
CA ASN A 57 10.15 -3.03 -10.48
C ASN A 57 8.95 -2.25 -9.97
N ILE A 58 7.91 -2.93 -9.52
CA ILE A 58 6.67 -2.36 -9.02
C ILE A 58 6.43 -2.85 -7.61
N CYS A 59 6.22 -1.91 -6.67
CA CYS A 59 5.86 -2.20 -5.31
C CYS A 59 4.39 -1.81 -5.07
N LEU A 60 3.57 -2.78 -4.69
CA LEU A 60 2.12 -2.64 -4.51
C LEU A 60 1.74 -2.82 -3.05
N ASP A 61 0.91 -1.92 -2.50
CA ASP A 61 0.28 -2.00 -1.17
C ASP A 61 1.26 -2.35 -0.03
N TYR A 62 2.50 -1.91 -0.13
CA TYR A 62 3.50 -2.24 0.88
C TYR A 62 3.32 -1.39 2.15
N TRP A 63 3.04 -2.08 3.24
CA TRP A 63 2.86 -1.53 4.58
C TRP A 63 3.90 -2.09 5.53
N THR A 64 4.70 -1.22 6.15
CA THR A 64 5.82 -1.60 7.02
C THR A 64 5.49 -1.61 8.50
N LYS A 65 4.40 -0.97 8.91
CA LYS A 65 4.06 -0.78 10.32
C LYS A 65 3.53 -2.05 10.98
N HIS A 66 3.66 -2.10 12.29
CA HIS A 66 3.13 -3.21 13.11
C HIS A 66 1.64 -3.08 13.45
N GLY A 67 1.02 -1.98 13.06
CA GLY A 67 -0.34 -1.64 13.48
C GLY A 67 -0.39 -1.11 14.91
N LYS A 68 -1.59 -0.84 15.40
CA LYS A 68 -1.80 -0.30 16.75
C LYS A 68 -2.45 -1.33 17.65
N LYS A 69 -1.79 -1.67 18.74
CA LYS A 69 -2.43 -2.39 19.83
C LYS A 69 -3.50 -1.51 20.46
N THR A 70 -4.75 -1.89 20.30
CA THR A 70 -5.86 -1.19 20.96
C THR A 70 -5.87 -1.53 22.43
N LYS A 71 -5.94 -0.52 23.31
CA LYS A 71 -5.95 -0.71 24.80
C LYS A 71 -7.20 -1.42 25.32
N LYS A 72 -8.25 -1.55 24.51
CA LYS A 72 -9.50 -2.23 24.84
C LYS A 72 -9.98 -2.95 23.61
N ASN A 73 -10.35 -4.22 23.73
CA ASN A 73 -11.15 -4.93 22.76
C ASN A 73 -12.48 -4.18 22.62
N LYS A 74 -12.56 -3.32 21.63
CA LYS A 74 -13.83 -2.70 21.29
C LYS A 74 -14.56 -3.66 20.38
N LEU A 75 -15.83 -3.88 20.63
CA LEU A 75 -16.75 -4.46 19.68
C LEU A 75 -16.52 -3.81 18.31
N MET A 76 -16.61 -4.60 17.27
CA MET A 76 -16.52 -4.10 15.90
C MET A 76 -17.41 -2.88 15.73
N LYS A 77 -16.85 -1.83 15.14
CA LYS A 77 -17.61 -0.64 14.76
C LYS A 77 -18.76 -1.06 13.84
N GLU A 78 -19.77 -0.23 13.73
CA GLU A 78 -20.92 -0.48 12.84
C GLU A 78 -20.48 -0.77 11.40
N GLN A 79 -19.44 -0.10 10.92
CA GLN A 79 -18.87 -0.35 9.60
C GLN A 79 -18.34 -1.78 9.39
N HIS A 80 -18.10 -2.54 10.45
CA HIS A 80 -17.69 -3.96 10.38
C HIS A 80 -18.85 -4.92 10.66
N GLN A 81 -20.09 -4.44 10.51
CA GLN A 81 -21.30 -5.22 10.82
C GLN A 81 -21.37 -6.55 10.05
N HIS A 82 -20.90 -6.57 8.81
CA HIS A 82 -20.83 -7.80 8.03
C HIS A 82 -19.99 -8.89 8.71
N GLN A 83 -18.81 -8.54 9.20
CA GLN A 83 -17.92 -9.48 9.89
C GLN A 83 -18.56 -10.01 11.17
N ARG A 84 -19.33 -9.17 11.86
CA ARG A 84 -20.15 -9.60 13.02
C ARG A 84 -21.23 -10.59 12.62
N MET A 85 -21.89 -10.37 11.50
CA MET A 85 -22.97 -11.26 11.00
C MET A 85 -22.46 -12.65 10.61
N ILE A 86 -21.22 -12.76 10.14
CA ILE A 86 -20.61 -14.07 9.80
C ILE A 86 -19.89 -14.72 10.99
N GLY A 87 -20.13 -14.23 12.21
CA GLY A 87 -19.64 -14.84 13.44
C GLY A 87 -18.17 -14.55 13.77
N CYS A 88 -17.56 -13.56 13.13
CA CYS A 88 -16.25 -13.10 13.56
C CYS A 88 -16.34 -12.55 14.99
N LEU A 89 -15.61 -13.15 15.89
CA LEU A 89 -15.42 -12.68 17.25
C LEU A 89 -14.72 -11.33 17.23
N GLU A 90 -14.64 -10.69 18.37
CA GLU A 90 -14.08 -9.36 18.60
C GLU A 90 -12.95 -8.96 17.64
N LEU A 91 -12.93 -7.68 17.23
CA LEU A 91 -11.80 -7.13 16.50
C LEU A 91 -10.49 -7.51 17.16
N GLN A 92 -9.74 -8.33 16.48
CA GLN A 92 -8.35 -8.51 16.82
C GLN A 92 -7.67 -7.13 16.72
N PRO A 93 -6.70 -6.85 17.58
CA PRO A 93 -5.87 -5.65 17.41
C PRO A 93 -5.39 -5.62 15.96
N ASN A 94 -5.44 -4.47 15.33
CA ASN A 94 -4.89 -4.31 13.97
C ASN A 94 -3.37 -4.41 14.04
N LEU A 95 -2.88 -5.62 14.19
CA LEU A 95 -1.47 -5.96 14.30
C LEU A 95 -1.05 -6.67 13.02
N ARG A 96 0.13 -6.34 12.56
CA ARG A 96 0.78 -7.12 11.51
C ARG A 96 1.10 -8.52 12.05
N ASN A 97 0.58 -9.55 11.40
CA ASN A 97 0.77 -10.95 11.80
C ASN A 97 1.96 -11.62 11.08
N VAL A 98 2.59 -10.90 10.18
CA VAL A 98 3.73 -11.39 9.39
C VAL A 98 4.91 -10.45 9.60
N PRO A 99 6.15 -10.96 9.53
CA PRO A 99 7.34 -10.13 9.71
C PRO A 99 7.42 -9.01 8.67
N CYS A 100 8.12 -7.93 8.99
CA CYS A 100 8.52 -6.94 8.01
C CYS A 100 9.77 -7.47 7.32
N VAL A 101 9.61 -7.98 6.09
CA VAL A 101 10.66 -8.74 5.39
C VAL A 101 11.53 -7.88 4.48
N LEU A 102 11.05 -6.69 4.10
CA LEU A 102 11.75 -5.77 3.21
C LEU A 102 12.05 -4.46 3.97
N ASP A 103 13.30 -4.03 3.96
CA ASP A 103 13.69 -2.71 4.48
C ASP A 103 13.39 -1.64 3.40
N PRO A 104 12.42 -0.73 3.61
CA PRO A 104 12.11 0.27 2.60
C PRO A 104 13.28 1.21 2.33
N PHE A 105 14.15 1.46 3.32
CA PHE A 105 15.33 2.32 3.18
C PHE A 105 16.52 1.64 2.50
N ALA A 106 16.41 0.36 2.18
CA ALA A 106 17.36 -0.37 1.33
C ALA A 106 16.80 -0.61 -0.08
N ILE A 107 15.71 0.03 -0.46
CA ILE A 107 15.20 0.02 -1.83
C ILE A 107 16.05 1.00 -2.65
N ASN A 108 16.87 0.47 -3.56
CA ASN A 108 17.72 1.26 -4.44
C ASN A 108 17.08 1.47 -5.82
N LYS A 109 16.17 0.57 -6.21
CA LYS A 109 15.47 0.64 -7.49
C LYS A 109 14.02 0.20 -7.33
N VAL A 110 13.13 1.10 -7.72
CA VAL A 110 11.71 0.84 -7.97
C VAL A 110 11.25 1.80 -9.06
N ASP A 111 10.36 1.39 -9.92
CA ASP A 111 9.85 2.22 -11.01
C ASP A 111 8.47 2.81 -10.68
N ALA A 112 7.68 2.08 -9.89
CA ALA A 112 6.40 2.58 -9.40
C ALA A 112 6.05 2.04 -8.00
N ILE A 113 5.44 2.91 -7.21
CA ILE A 113 4.73 2.59 -5.96
C ILE A 113 3.24 2.67 -6.26
N LEU A 114 2.52 1.57 -6.03
CA LEU A 114 1.08 1.49 -6.22
C LEU A 114 0.36 1.33 -4.88
N SER A 115 -0.78 1.98 -4.75
CA SER A 115 -1.72 1.68 -3.68
C SER A 115 -3.13 1.53 -4.25
N THR A 116 -3.76 0.40 -3.91
CA THR A 116 -5.12 0.10 -4.37
C THR A 116 -6.14 1.04 -3.74
N HIS A 117 -5.93 1.41 -2.48
CA HIS A 117 -6.77 2.36 -1.75
C HIS A 117 -6.02 2.99 -0.56
N HIS A 118 -6.65 3.96 0.08
CA HIS A 118 -6.04 4.85 1.07
C HIS A 118 -5.99 4.33 2.51
N HIS A 119 -6.41 3.09 2.77
CA HIS A 119 -6.34 2.55 4.13
C HIS A 119 -4.88 2.37 4.57
N GLY A 120 -4.64 2.59 5.87
CA GLY A 120 -3.29 2.68 6.43
C GLY A 120 -2.48 1.38 6.44
N ASP A 121 -3.06 0.27 6.00
CA ASP A 121 -2.41 -1.02 5.77
C ASP A 121 -2.12 -1.31 4.28
N HIS A 122 -2.41 -0.33 3.40
CA HIS A 122 -2.14 -0.38 1.97
C HIS A 122 -1.26 0.78 1.49
N ILE A 123 -1.03 1.79 2.33
CA ILE A 123 -0.24 2.97 2.00
C ILE A 123 0.62 3.37 3.20
N ASP A 124 1.90 3.68 2.96
CA ASP A 124 2.85 3.92 4.04
C ASP A 124 3.77 5.11 3.75
N GLU A 125 3.77 6.08 4.68
CA GLU A 125 4.65 7.25 4.59
C GLU A 125 6.14 6.91 4.70
N ASN A 126 6.49 5.81 5.38
CA ASN A 126 7.90 5.39 5.47
C ASN A 126 8.41 4.87 4.13
N VAL A 127 7.58 4.13 3.39
CA VAL A 127 7.90 3.67 2.03
C VAL A 127 8.05 4.86 1.10
N ALA A 128 7.11 5.82 1.15
CA ALA A 128 7.21 7.03 0.34
C ALA A 128 8.48 7.83 0.66
N ALA A 129 8.80 8.03 1.94
CA ALA A 129 10.02 8.73 2.37
C ALA A 129 11.29 8.03 1.87
N ALA A 130 11.37 6.72 2.04
CA ALA A 130 12.52 5.94 1.61
C ALA A 130 12.75 6.02 0.09
N VAL A 131 11.69 5.88 -0.69
CA VAL A 131 11.75 5.97 -2.16
C VAL A 131 12.16 7.36 -2.63
N LEU A 132 11.68 8.42 -1.97
CA LEU A 132 12.11 9.79 -2.30
C LEU A 132 13.58 10.05 -1.96
N GLN A 133 14.12 9.40 -0.93
CA GLN A 133 15.51 9.55 -0.51
C GLN A 133 16.48 8.74 -1.37
N ASN A 134 16.10 7.53 -1.78
CA ASN A 134 17.03 6.56 -2.36
C ASN A 134 16.86 6.37 -3.86
N CYS A 135 15.67 6.67 -4.41
CA CYS A 135 15.37 6.43 -5.82
C CYS A 135 15.26 7.73 -6.62
N GLY A 136 15.45 7.63 -7.92
CA GLY A 136 15.41 8.77 -8.82
C GLY A 136 14.03 9.46 -8.92
N PRO A 137 13.98 10.65 -9.51
CA PRO A 137 12.74 11.42 -9.64
C PRO A 137 11.72 10.81 -10.62
N GLU A 138 12.14 9.85 -11.43
CA GLU A 138 11.30 9.15 -12.41
C GLU A 138 10.29 8.21 -11.77
N VAL A 139 10.53 7.74 -10.54
CA VAL A 139 9.62 6.83 -9.82
C VAL A 139 8.24 7.45 -9.66
N LYS A 140 7.20 6.74 -10.04
CA LYS A 140 5.81 7.18 -9.97
C LYS A 140 5.07 6.58 -8.78
N PHE A 141 4.17 7.38 -8.22
CA PHE A 141 3.21 7.00 -7.20
C PHE A 141 1.84 6.94 -7.85
N ILE A 142 1.25 5.74 -7.95
CA ILE A 142 0.06 5.48 -8.76
C ILE A 142 -1.05 4.95 -7.87
N GLY A 143 -2.21 5.59 -7.90
CA GLY A 143 -3.35 5.17 -7.09
C GLY A 143 -4.58 6.05 -7.31
N PRO A 144 -5.71 5.73 -6.67
CA PRO A 144 -6.88 6.58 -6.70
C PRO A 144 -6.63 7.94 -6.02
N GLN A 145 -7.49 8.91 -6.26
CA GLN A 145 -7.34 10.29 -5.78
C GLN A 145 -7.01 10.36 -4.28
N ALA A 146 -7.70 9.57 -3.44
CA ALA A 146 -7.46 9.56 -2.01
C ALA A 146 -6.04 9.11 -1.61
N CYS A 147 -5.39 8.25 -2.39
CA CYS A 147 -3.99 7.89 -2.19
C CYS A 147 -3.06 9.04 -2.58
N VAL A 148 -3.32 9.69 -3.70
CA VAL A 148 -2.55 10.84 -4.16
C VAL A 148 -2.66 12.01 -3.18
N ASP A 149 -3.84 12.26 -2.62
CA ASP A 149 -4.06 13.28 -1.58
C ASP A 149 -3.22 12.99 -0.31
N LEU A 150 -3.09 11.72 0.06
CA LEU A 150 -2.22 11.34 1.18
C LEU A 150 -0.74 11.54 0.84
N TRP A 151 -0.28 11.06 -0.30
CA TRP A 151 1.12 11.19 -0.71
C TRP A 151 1.54 12.66 -0.82
N THR A 152 0.76 13.49 -1.49
CA THR A 152 1.03 14.93 -1.62
C THR A 152 0.92 15.65 -0.26
N GLY A 153 -0.04 15.26 0.56
CA GLY A 153 -0.17 15.75 1.94
C GLY A 153 1.01 15.38 2.85
N TRP A 154 1.73 14.31 2.55
CA TRP A 154 2.99 13.95 3.24
C TRP A 154 4.20 14.68 2.66
N GLY A 155 4.14 15.16 1.43
CA GLY A 155 5.21 15.87 0.75
C GLY A 155 5.79 15.18 -0.47
N VAL A 156 5.14 14.13 -1.00
CA VAL A 156 5.51 13.59 -2.32
C VAL A 156 5.20 14.66 -3.38
N PRO A 157 6.15 14.98 -4.27
CA PRO A 157 5.91 15.93 -5.35
C PRO A 157 4.74 15.50 -6.24
N GLU A 158 3.84 16.43 -6.56
CA GLU A 158 2.63 16.15 -7.33
C GLU A 158 2.94 15.58 -8.72
N GLU A 159 4.01 16.04 -9.36
CA GLU A 159 4.48 15.56 -10.68
C GLU A 159 4.93 14.10 -10.68
N ARG A 160 5.13 13.51 -9.51
CA ARG A 160 5.44 12.08 -9.33
C ARG A 160 4.17 11.26 -9.13
N CYS A 161 3.04 11.88 -8.86
CA CYS A 161 1.78 11.22 -8.58
C CYS A 161 0.93 11.06 -9.85
N ILE A 162 0.31 9.90 -10.01
CA ILE A 162 -0.64 9.60 -11.09
C ILE A 162 -1.94 9.12 -10.46
N VAL A 163 -2.99 9.90 -10.64
CA VAL A 163 -4.34 9.49 -10.26
C VAL A 163 -4.89 8.53 -11.30
N VAL A 164 -5.40 7.40 -10.85
CA VAL A 164 -6.07 6.42 -11.71
C VAL A 164 -7.50 6.15 -11.24
N LYS A 165 -8.34 5.81 -12.18
CA LYS A 165 -9.72 5.33 -12.00
C LYS A 165 -9.94 4.07 -12.82
N PRO A 166 -10.98 3.28 -12.55
CA PRO A 166 -11.27 2.07 -13.30
C PRO A 166 -11.27 2.30 -14.82
N GLY A 167 -10.53 1.44 -15.53
CA GLY A 167 -10.32 1.52 -16.99
C GLY A 167 -9.08 2.28 -17.43
N ASP A 168 -8.43 3.04 -16.55
CA ASP A 168 -7.18 3.72 -16.91
C ASP A 168 -6.03 2.72 -17.07
N VAL A 169 -5.12 3.04 -18.00
CA VAL A 169 -3.91 2.26 -18.27
C VAL A 169 -2.70 3.17 -18.11
N VAL A 170 -1.77 2.77 -17.26
CA VAL A 170 -0.51 3.49 -17.03
C VAL A 170 0.65 2.61 -17.46
N LYS A 171 1.50 3.13 -18.35
CA LYS A 171 2.71 2.45 -18.76
C LYS A 171 3.85 2.76 -17.82
N VAL A 172 4.52 1.71 -17.31
CA VAL A 172 5.71 1.81 -16.47
C VAL A 172 6.75 0.84 -17.01
N GLY A 173 7.88 1.37 -17.47
CA GLY A 173 8.93 0.54 -18.09
C GLY A 173 8.39 -0.29 -19.26
N ASP A 174 8.56 -1.60 -19.17
CA ASP A 174 8.11 -2.59 -20.16
C ASP A 174 6.72 -3.19 -19.84
N THR A 175 6.00 -2.65 -18.86
CA THR A 175 4.69 -3.16 -18.44
C THR A 175 3.59 -2.11 -18.49
N GLU A 176 2.35 -2.57 -18.49
CA GLU A 176 1.14 -1.75 -18.38
C GLU A 176 0.37 -2.11 -17.13
N ILE A 177 0.01 -1.08 -16.36
CA ILE A 177 -0.82 -1.19 -15.17
C ILE A 177 -2.23 -0.80 -15.56
N VAL A 178 -3.17 -1.73 -15.44
CA VAL A 178 -4.59 -1.50 -15.72
C VAL A 178 -5.34 -1.33 -14.41
N ALA A 179 -5.94 -0.18 -14.19
CA ALA A 179 -6.79 0.05 -13.03
C ALA A 179 -8.14 -0.65 -13.22
N LEU A 180 -8.48 -1.52 -12.29
CA LEU A 180 -9.75 -2.24 -12.28
C LEU A 180 -10.64 -1.71 -11.17
N ASP A 181 -11.95 -1.88 -11.35
CA ASP A 181 -12.93 -1.59 -10.32
C ASP A 181 -12.80 -2.56 -9.14
N SER A 182 -12.95 -2.04 -7.93
CA SER A 182 -12.85 -2.82 -6.71
C SER A 182 -13.82 -2.30 -5.66
N PHE A 183 -14.19 -3.16 -4.72
CA PHE A 183 -15.11 -2.82 -3.65
C PHE A 183 -14.46 -2.97 -2.28
N ASP A 184 -14.44 -1.90 -1.51
CA ASP A 184 -14.15 -2.00 -0.09
C ASP A 184 -15.36 -2.62 0.64
N ARG A 185 -15.18 -3.85 1.08
CA ARG A 185 -16.21 -4.59 1.82
C ARG A 185 -16.64 -3.92 3.10
N THR A 186 -15.78 -3.15 3.73
CA THR A 186 -16.13 -2.46 4.98
C THR A 186 -17.16 -1.36 4.79
N GLU A 187 -17.27 -0.82 3.59
CA GLU A 187 -18.22 0.24 3.29
C GLU A 187 -19.46 -0.24 2.50
N LEU A 188 -19.32 -1.24 1.64
CA LEU A 188 -20.38 -1.67 0.74
C LEU A 188 -21.10 -2.94 1.16
N VAL A 189 -20.37 -3.93 1.65
CA VAL A 189 -20.98 -5.26 1.90
C VAL A 189 -21.82 -5.29 3.18
N THR A 190 -21.63 -4.32 4.05
CA THR A 190 -22.39 -4.21 5.30
C THR A 190 -23.75 -3.54 5.13
N ALA A 191 -24.02 -2.95 3.97
CA ALA A 191 -25.27 -2.26 3.71
C ALA A 191 -25.88 -2.72 2.39
N PRO A 192 -27.18 -3.07 2.37
CA PRO A 192 -27.89 -3.31 1.12
C PRO A 192 -27.84 -2.08 0.21
N GLN A 193 -27.89 -2.32 -1.11
CA GLN A 193 -28.02 -1.24 -2.07
C GLN A 193 -29.16 -0.30 -1.70
N GLY A 194 -28.94 1.01 -1.84
CA GLY A 194 -29.90 2.04 -1.47
C GLY A 194 -29.85 2.44 0.01
N THR A 195 -28.99 1.81 0.82
CA THR A 195 -28.79 2.23 2.22
C THR A 195 -27.94 3.49 2.28
N VAL A 196 -28.34 4.43 3.12
CA VAL A 196 -27.57 5.64 3.38
C VAL A 196 -26.48 5.33 4.41
N LEU A 197 -25.22 5.48 4.02
CA LEU A 197 -24.07 5.38 4.91
C LEU A 197 -23.39 6.75 5.01
N LYS A 198 -23.18 7.22 6.24
CA LYS A 198 -22.54 8.53 6.50
C LYS A 198 -23.16 9.69 5.69
N GLY A 199 -24.48 9.63 5.44
CA GLY A 199 -25.22 10.65 4.68
C GLY A 199 -25.14 10.52 3.16
N LYS A 200 -24.52 9.48 2.63
CA LYS A 200 -24.47 9.18 1.19
C LYS A 200 -25.16 7.86 0.87
N MET A 201 -25.75 7.78 -0.30
CA MET A 201 -26.21 6.49 -0.85
C MET A 201 -25.01 5.60 -1.16
N VAL A 202 -25.18 4.28 -0.98
CA VAL A 202 -24.09 3.31 -1.25
C VAL A 202 -23.57 3.43 -2.68
N GLN A 203 -24.46 3.71 -3.64
CA GLN A 203 -24.06 3.90 -5.05
C GLN A 203 -23.29 5.22 -5.32
N GLU A 204 -23.34 6.17 -4.39
CA GLU A 204 -22.68 7.48 -4.51
C GLU A 204 -21.35 7.52 -3.77
N MET A 205 -20.96 6.42 -3.13
CA MET A 205 -19.70 6.32 -2.43
C MET A 205 -18.59 6.01 -3.43
N ASP A 206 -17.70 6.95 -3.62
CA ASP A 206 -16.44 6.73 -4.32
C ASP A 206 -15.56 5.82 -3.44
N LEU A 207 -15.19 4.68 -3.97
CA LEU A 207 -14.33 3.70 -3.34
C LEU A 207 -12.88 3.94 -3.71
#